data_d997eb2aa8b3caa54c3f4faa6d6aa1ad
#
_entry.id   d997eb2aa8b3caa54c3f4faa6d6aa1ad
#
_cell.length_a   1.000
_cell.length_b   1.000
_cell.length_c   1.000
_cell.angle_alpha   90.00
_cell.angle_beta   90.00
_cell.angle_gamma   90.00
#
_symmetry.space_group_name_H-M   'P 1'
#
loop_
_entity.id
_entity.type
_entity.pdbx_description
1 polymer ?
#
loop_
_entity_poly.entity_id
_entity_poly.type
_entity_poly.pdbx_seq_one_letter_code
_entity_poly.pdbx_strand_id
1 'polypeptide(L)'
;ERFSSGSRDASQLSFQQIQWIGLCQALALIPGCSRSGSTIMGGLLVGMNRAEAARFSFLLGLPAILGSGLFQLKALAETGLGESGLLNIGLGVFFAFLSGYLSIEFLLRFLRHYGTLLFVIYRILLGAVVLFLAV
;
A
#
# COMPACT_ATOMS: atom_id res chain seq x y z
N GLU A 1 3.54 -7.88 18.06
CA GLU A 1 2.40 -8.79 17.83
C GLU A 1 1.38 -8.81 18.99
N ARG A 2 1.77 -8.48 20.21
CA ARG A 2 0.85 -8.40 21.36
C ARG A 2 -0.23 -7.30 21.23
N PHE A 3 -0.05 -6.30 20.39
CA PHE A 3 -1.00 -5.21 20.14
C PHE A 3 -2.00 -5.48 18.99
N SER A 4 -1.97 -6.65 18.40
CA SER A 4 -2.66 -6.98 17.14
C SER A 4 -3.89 -7.85 17.30
N SER A 5 -4.48 -7.92 18.49
CA SER A 5 -5.79 -8.55 18.71
C SER A 5 -6.97 -7.60 18.50
N GLY A 6 -6.77 -6.52 17.75
CA GLY A 6 -7.83 -5.61 17.38
C GLY A 6 -8.92 -6.34 16.60
N SER A 7 -10.15 -6.17 17.02
CA SER A 7 -11.34 -6.74 16.39
C SER A 7 -12.18 -5.68 15.65
N ARG A 8 -11.70 -4.43 15.61
CA ARG A 8 -12.44 -3.31 15.05
C ARG A 8 -12.39 -3.30 13.52
N ASP A 9 -13.54 -3.08 12.93
CA ASP A 9 -13.69 -2.79 11.51
C ASP A 9 -13.58 -1.29 11.26
N ALA A 10 -13.33 -0.89 10.01
CA ALA A 10 -13.23 0.51 9.62
C ALA A 10 -14.47 1.34 9.95
N SER A 11 -15.66 0.72 9.94
CA SER A 11 -16.95 1.36 10.29
C SER A 11 -17.09 1.73 11.78
N GLN A 12 -16.26 1.16 12.63
CA GLN A 12 -16.28 1.38 14.09
C GLN A 12 -15.28 2.45 14.56
N LEU A 13 -14.55 3.06 13.60
CA LEU A 13 -13.56 4.09 13.91
C LEU A 13 -14.25 5.43 14.16
N SER A 14 -13.80 6.12 15.22
CA SER A 14 -14.15 7.50 15.45
C SER A 14 -13.43 8.42 14.47
N PHE A 15 -13.97 9.63 14.26
CA PHE A 15 -13.32 10.64 13.40
C PHE A 15 -11.87 10.94 13.82
N GLN A 16 -11.60 11.03 15.12
CA GLN A 16 -10.26 11.26 15.67
C GLN A 16 -9.30 10.12 15.33
N GLN A 17 -9.76 8.86 15.36
CA GLN A 17 -8.95 7.70 14.99
C GLN A 17 -8.61 7.69 13.50
N ILE A 18 -9.56 8.09 12.65
CA ILE A 18 -9.33 8.25 11.20
C ILE A 18 -8.28 9.32 10.95
N GLN A 19 -8.38 10.48 11.62
CA GLN A 19 -7.38 11.55 11.52
C GLN A 19 -6.00 11.08 11.97
N TRP A 20 -5.93 10.30 13.06
CA TRP A 20 -4.68 9.71 13.53
C TRP A 20 -4.02 8.81 12.49
N ILE A 21 -4.81 7.95 11.83
CA ILE A 21 -4.30 7.10 10.74
C ILE A 21 -3.77 7.95 9.58
N GLY A 22 -4.48 9.05 9.24
CA GLY A 22 -4.04 10.01 8.24
C GLY A 22 -2.70 10.68 8.60
N LEU A 23 -2.51 11.06 9.86
CA LEU A 23 -1.24 11.59 10.36
C LEU A 23 -0.11 10.55 10.26
N CYS A 24 -0.40 9.28 10.58
CA CYS A 24 0.57 8.21 10.37
C CYS A 24 0.95 8.06 8.88
N GLN A 25 0.02 8.26 7.95
CA GLN A 25 0.33 8.27 6.52
C GLN A 25 1.29 9.40 6.14
N ALA A 26 1.26 10.55 6.81
CA ALA A 26 2.17 11.65 6.55
C ALA A 26 3.65 11.29 6.81
N LEU A 27 3.94 10.28 7.65
CA LEU A 27 5.29 9.73 7.82
C LEU A 27 5.88 9.19 6.51
N ALA A 28 5.04 8.86 5.54
CA ALA A 28 5.49 8.43 4.21
C ALA A 28 6.16 9.54 3.39
N LEU A 29 6.10 10.79 3.82
CA LEU A 29 6.88 11.89 3.24
C LEU A 29 8.37 11.76 3.58
N ILE A 30 8.72 11.00 4.60
CA ILE A 30 10.11 10.71 4.96
C ILE A 30 10.63 9.64 3.97
N PRO A 31 11.74 9.91 3.24
CA PRO A 31 12.34 8.94 2.33
C PRO A 31 12.60 7.59 3.02
N GLY A 32 12.19 6.49 2.39
CA GLY A 32 12.33 5.15 2.94
C GLY A 32 11.15 4.67 3.80
N CYS A 33 10.27 5.56 4.27
CA CYS A 33 9.05 5.15 4.96
C CYS A 33 8.02 4.61 3.96
N SER A 34 7.54 3.40 4.20
CA SER A 34 6.47 2.80 3.39
C SER A 34 5.14 3.47 3.72
N ARG A 35 4.46 4.06 2.70
CA ARG A 35 3.13 4.66 2.87
C ARG A 35 2.12 3.67 3.47
N SER A 36 1.99 2.49 2.85
CA SER A 36 1.08 1.46 3.33
C SER A 36 1.49 0.94 4.72
N GLY A 37 2.80 0.76 4.96
CA GLY A 37 3.30 0.34 6.27
C GLY A 37 2.94 1.32 7.38
N SER A 38 3.13 2.62 7.17
CA SER A 38 2.80 3.67 8.14
C SER A 38 1.29 3.72 8.42
N THR A 39 0.47 3.59 7.37
CA THR A 39 -0.99 3.60 7.50
C THR A 39 -1.51 2.35 8.21
N ILE A 40 -1.00 1.16 7.87
CA ILE A 40 -1.35 -0.10 8.54
C ILE A 40 -0.96 -0.03 10.02
N MET A 41 0.23 0.47 10.34
CA MET A 41 0.68 0.68 11.71
C MET A 41 -0.29 1.59 12.48
N GLY A 42 -0.69 2.73 11.89
CA GLY A 42 -1.69 3.63 12.47
C GLY A 42 -3.02 2.93 12.74
N GLY A 43 -3.50 2.11 11.82
CA GLY A 43 -4.72 1.31 11.96
C GLY A 43 -4.63 0.29 13.09
N LEU A 44 -3.52 -0.42 13.20
CA LEU A 44 -3.27 -1.39 14.28
C LEU A 44 -3.22 -0.72 15.66
N LEU A 45 -2.61 0.46 15.75
CA LEU A 45 -2.52 1.23 17.00
C LEU A 45 -3.89 1.68 17.52
N VAL A 46 -4.86 1.96 16.63
CA VAL A 46 -6.23 2.30 17.03
C VAL A 46 -7.13 1.07 17.23
N GLY A 47 -6.57 -0.13 17.13
CA GLY A 47 -7.25 -1.39 17.44
C GLY A 47 -7.99 -2.05 16.28
N MET A 48 -7.62 -1.73 15.02
CA MET A 48 -8.12 -2.46 13.85
C MET A 48 -7.52 -3.85 13.77
N ASN A 49 -8.25 -4.80 13.16
CA ASN A 49 -7.65 -6.06 12.77
C ASN A 49 -6.71 -5.87 11.55
N ARG A 50 -5.79 -6.82 11.32
CA ARG A 50 -4.73 -6.70 10.29
C ARG A 50 -5.28 -6.56 8.88
N ALA A 51 -6.28 -7.35 8.54
CA ALA A 51 -6.86 -7.35 7.20
C ALA A 51 -7.61 -6.03 6.93
N GLU A 52 -8.36 -5.52 7.92
CA GLU A 52 -9.05 -4.25 7.81
C GLU A 52 -8.08 -3.05 7.77
N ALA A 53 -7.00 -3.07 8.56
CA ALA A 53 -5.97 -2.05 8.51
C ALA A 53 -5.29 -2.00 7.12
N ALA A 54 -5.00 -3.16 6.53
CA ALA A 54 -4.48 -3.26 5.17
C ALA A 54 -5.48 -2.75 4.13
N ARG A 55 -6.74 -3.20 4.21
CA ARG A 55 -7.82 -2.74 3.34
C ARG A 55 -8.01 -1.23 3.41
N PHE A 56 -8.06 -0.68 4.62
CA PHE A 56 -8.18 0.77 4.84
C PHE A 56 -6.98 1.52 4.24
N SER A 57 -5.76 0.98 4.39
CA SER A 57 -4.55 1.56 3.80
C SER A 57 -4.60 1.61 2.27
N PHE A 58 -5.12 0.57 1.61
CA PHE A 58 -5.32 0.57 0.16
C PHE A 58 -6.34 1.64 -0.25
N LEU A 59 -7.49 1.71 0.42
CA LEU A 59 -8.53 2.69 0.11
C LEU A 59 -8.05 4.13 0.31
N LEU A 60 -7.33 4.39 1.40
CA LEU A 60 -6.76 5.71 1.69
C LEU A 60 -5.68 6.11 0.66
N GLY A 61 -5.08 5.13 -0.01
CA GLY A 61 -4.12 5.35 -1.09
C GLY A 61 -4.73 5.77 -2.42
N LEU A 62 -6.00 5.44 -2.69
CA LEU A 62 -6.63 5.67 -3.98
C LEU A 62 -6.61 7.14 -4.44
N PRO A 63 -6.95 8.14 -3.61
CA PRO A 63 -6.91 9.54 -4.04
C PRO A 63 -5.53 9.99 -4.53
N ALA A 64 -4.47 9.58 -3.83
CA ALA A 64 -3.10 9.93 -4.21
C ALA A 64 -2.67 9.23 -5.51
N ILE A 65 -3.02 7.95 -5.69
CA ILE A 65 -2.74 7.19 -6.91
C ILE A 65 -3.50 7.77 -8.09
N LEU A 66 -4.78 8.12 -7.92
CA LEU A 66 -5.58 8.75 -8.96
C LEU A 66 -5.02 10.11 -9.35
N GLY A 67 -4.64 10.95 -8.38
CA GLY A 67 -4.04 12.25 -8.65
C GLY A 67 -2.73 12.14 -9.42
N SER A 68 -1.83 11.25 -9.03
CA SER A 68 -0.58 11.01 -9.75
C SER A 68 -0.80 10.41 -11.13
N GLY A 69 -1.78 9.52 -11.28
CA GLY A 69 -2.16 8.93 -12.58
C GLY A 69 -2.69 9.98 -13.56
N LEU A 70 -3.56 10.87 -13.09
CA LEU A 70 -4.08 11.98 -13.91
C LEU A 70 -2.97 12.95 -14.33
N PHE A 71 -2.04 13.25 -13.42
CA PHE A 71 -0.88 14.09 -13.74
C PHE A 71 0.02 13.44 -14.81
N GLN A 72 0.26 12.12 -14.70
CA GLN A 72 1.02 11.37 -15.70
C GLN A 72 0.31 11.32 -17.05
N LEU A 73 -1.01 11.15 -17.08
CA LEU A 73 -1.80 11.18 -18.30
C LEU A 73 -1.69 12.53 -19.03
N LYS A 74 -1.71 13.64 -18.28
CA LYS A 74 -1.52 14.98 -18.84
C LYS A 74 -0.13 15.10 -19.47
N ALA A 75 0.93 14.73 -18.75
CA ALA A 75 2.30 14.76 -19.27
C ALA A 75 2.45 13.92 -20.55
N LEU A 76 1.80 12.77 -20.60
CA LEU A 76 1.80 11.87 -21.74
C LEU A 76 1.07 12.48 -22.96
N ALA A 77 -0.02 13.20 -22.75
CA ALA A 77 -0.75 13.90 -23.79
C ALA A 77 0.07 15.06 -24.39
N GLU A 78 0.90 15.73 -23.58
CA GLU A 78 1.78 16.83 -24.01
C GLU A 78 3.01 16.33 -24.80
N THR A 79 3.58 15.16 -24.42
CA THR A 79 4.77 14.59 -25.09
C THR A 79 4.45 13.82 -26.37
N GLY A 80 3.18 13.47 -26.57
CA GLY A 80 2.72 12.66 -27.70
C GLY A 80 3.00 11.17 -27.53
N LEU A 81 2.03 10.37 -27.92
CA LEU A 81 2.15 8.91 -28.00
C LEU A 81 2.60 8.55 -29.41
N GLY A 82 3.78 7.95 -29.56
CA GLY A 82 4.16 7.33 -30.83
C GLY A 82 3.13 6.24 -31.22
N GLU A 83 3.15 5.80 -32.50
CA GLU A 83 2.14 4.88 -33.05
C GLU A 83 1.91 3.60 -32.24
N SER A 84 2.91 3.08 -31.53
CA SER A 84 2.78 1.91 -30.64
C SER A 84 2.45 2.26 -29.18
N GLY A 85 2.43 3.54 -28.81
CA GLY A 85 2.34 3.96 -27.41
C GLY A 85 1.02 3.62 -26.75
N LEU A 86 -0.09 3.77 -27.46
CA LEU A 86 -1.42 3.52 -26.94
C LEU A 86 -1.65 2.03 -26.65
N LEU A 87 -1.20 1.15 -27.51
CA LEU A 87 -1.29 -0.30 -27.34
C LEU A 87 -0.45 -0.76 -26.12
N ASN A 88 0.77 -0.26 -26.03
CA ASN A 88 1.68 -0.61 -24.93
C ASN A 88 1.14 -0.15 -23.57
N ILE A 89 0.56 1.05 -23.52
CA ILE A 89 -0.11 1.57 -22.31
C ILE A 89 -1.33 0.73 -21.98
N GLY A 90 -2.17 0.40 -22.96
CA GLY A 90 -3.36 -0.43 -22.75
C GLY A 90 -3.01 -1.82 -22.18
N LEU A 91 -2.02 -2.48 -22.77
CA LEU A 91 -1.50 -3.76 -22.26
C LEU A 91 -0.88 -3.60 -20.87
N GLY A 92 -0.08 -2.55 -20.65
CA GLY A 92 0.51 -2.26 -19.33
C GLY A 92 -0.55 -2.07 -18.24
N VAL A 93 -1.58 -1.27 -18.51
CA VAL A 93 -2.70 -1.05 -17.58
C VAL A 93 -3.47 -2.35 -17.32
N PHE A 94 -3.74 -3.15 -18.37
CA PHE A 94 -4.44 -4.42 -18.21
C PHE A 94 -3.67 -5.39 -17.31
N PHE A 95 -2.39 -5.60 -17.57
CA PHE A 95 -1.57 -6.51 -16.76
C PHE A 95 -1.33 -5.97 -15.35
N ALA A 96 -1.16 -4.64 -15.19
CA ALA A 96 -1.05 -4.02 -13.87
C ALA A 96 -2.34 -4.19 -13.06
N PHE A 97 -3.51 -4.02 -13.69
CA PHE A 97 -4.79 -4.26 -13.04
C PHE A 97 -4.94 -5.72 -12.60
N LEU A 98 -4.68 -6.67 -13.49
CA LEU A 98 -4.82 -8.08 -13.20
C LEU A 98 -3.88 -8.54 -12.08
N SER A 99 -2.59 -8.20 -12.18
CA SER A 99 -1.60 -8.56 -11.18
C SER A 99 -1.86 -7.86 -9.84
N GLY A 100 -2.26 -6.59 -9.86
CA GLY A 100 -2.62 -5.85 -8.67
C GLY A 100 -3.83 -6.43 -7.95
N TYR A 101 -4.88 -6.77 -8.70
CA TYR A 101 -6.08 -7.40 -8.15
C TYR A 101 -5.75 -8.73 -7.46
N LEU A 102 -5.03 -9.62 -8.15
CA LEU A 102 -4.63 -10.91 -7.60
C LEU A 102 -3.73 -10.77 -6.38
N SER A 103 -2.78 -9.84 -6.42
CA SER A 103 -1.86 -9.59 -5.31
C SER A 103 -2.57 -9.05 -4.06
N ILE A 104 -3.51 -8.11 -4.24
CA ILE A 104 -4.29 -7.56 -3.12
C ILE A 104 -5.19 -8.64 -2.51
N GLU A 105 -5.90 -9.40 -3.33
CA GLU A 105 -6.76 -10.49 -2.88
C GLU A 105 -5.95 -11.55 -2.09
N PHE A 106 -4.80 -11.95 -2.64
CA PHE A 106 -3.87 -12.86 -1.97
C PHE A 106 -3.41 -12.29 -0.62
N LEU A 107 -2.95 -11.04 -0.60
CA LEU A 107 -2.45 -10.39 0.62
C LEU A 107 -3.53 -10.30 1.70
N LEU A 108 -4.74 -9.88 1.35
CA LEU A 108 -5.84 -9.76 2.31
C LEU A 108 -6.25 -11.12 2.88
N ARG A 109 -6.30 -12.17 2.05
CA ARG A 109 -6.54 -13.55 2.50
C ARG A 109 -5.41 -14.02 3.43
N PHE A 110 -4.18 -13.76 3.06
CA PHE A 110 -3.01 -14.13 3.86
C PHE A 110 -3.02 -13.47 5.24
N LEU A 111 -3.30 -12.16 5.32
CA LEU A 111 -3.33 -11.40 6.57
C LEU A 111 -4.48 -11.81 7.51
N ARG A 112 -5.52 -12.44 6.99
CA ARG A 112 -6.61 -13.00 7.82
C ARG A 112 -6.16 -14.23 8.61
N HIS A 113 -5.24 -15.02 8.06
CA HIS A 113 -4.82 -16.30 8.64
C HIS A 113 -3.43 -16.23 9.27
N TYR A 114 -2.54 -15.39 8.74
CA TYR A 114 -1.15 -15.29 9.14
C TYR A 114 -0.80 -13.88 9.62
N GLY A 115 0.19 -13.81 10.51
CA GLY A 115 0.70 -12.53 10.99
C GLY A 115 1.60 -11.81 9.97
N THR A 116 1.89 -10.55 10.25
CA THR A 116 2.83 -9.73 9.45
C THR A 116 4.29 -10.12 9.66
N LEU A 117 4.58 -11.00 10.63
CA LEU A 117 5.95 -11.39 11.02
C LEU A 117 6.76 -11.96 9.85
N LEU A 118 6.12 -12.77 9.00
CA LEU A 118 6.78 -13.38 7.84
C LEU A 118 7.30 -12.30 6.86
N PHE A 119 6.52 -11.25 6.63
CA PHE A 119 6.93 -10.11 5.80
C PHE A 119 8.09 -9.33 6.44
N VAL A 120 8.08 -9.16 7.76
CA VAL A 120 9.16 -8.48 8.50
C VAL A 120 10.46 -9.25 8.35
N ILE A 121 10.44 -10.58 8.61
CA ILE A 121 11.60 -11.46 8.46
C ILE A 121 12.14 -11.41 7.02
N TYR A 122 11.27 -11.56 6.02
CA TYR A 122 11.65 -11.48 4.62
C TYR A 122 12.35 -10.15 4.29
N ARG A 123 11.80 -9.01 4.74
CA ARG A 123 12.40 -7.69 4.48
C ARG A 123 13.75 -7.51 5.17
N ILE A 124 13.92 -8.00 6.39
CA ILE A 124 15.20 -7.95 7.11
C ILE A 124 16.24 -8.78 6.37
N LEU A 125 15.92 -10.02 5.98
CA LEU A 125 16.81 -10.87 5.22
C LEU A 125 17.19 -10.26 3.88
N LEU A 126 16.21 -9.76 3.15
CA LEU A 126 16.46 -9.09 1.86
C LEU A 126 17.35 -7.86 2.03
N GLY A 127 17.09 -7.03 3.05
CA GLY A 127 17.91 -5.86 3.37
C GLY A 127 19.36 -6.25 3.72
N ALA A 128 19.56 -7.32 4.50
CA ALA A 128 20.88 -7.83 4.82
C ALA A 128 21.61 -8.32 3.56
N VAL A 129 20.93 -9.05 2.68
CA VAL A 129 21.50 -9.52 1.40
C VAL A 129 21.91 -8.33 0.52
N VAL A 130 21.04 -7.33 0.38
CA VAL A 130 21.35 -6.14 -0.44
C VAL A 130 22.54 -5.39 0.12
N LEU A 131 22.61 -5.20 1.44
CA LEU A 131 23.76 -4.56 2.09
C LEU A 131 25.06 -5.35 1.87
N PHE A 132 24.99 -6.68 1.98
CA PHE A 132 26.15 -7.54 1.73
C PHE A 132 26.66 -7.48 0.29
N LEU A 133 25.74 -7.34 -0.68
CA LEU A 133 26.10 -7.25 -2.11
C LEU A 133 26.54 -5.82 -2.54
N ALA A 134 26.17 -4.80 -1.75
CA ALA A 134 26.50 -3.40 -2.04
C ALA A 134 27.85 -2.95 -1.43
N VAL A 135 28.46 -3.76 -0.56
CA VAL A 135 29.78 -3.58 0.03
C VAL A 135 30.82 -4.45 -0.68
#